data_4b71369f0cbd45610fd410ff1d6e5da6
#
_entry.id   4b71369f0cbd45610fd410ff1d6e5da6
#
_cell.length_a   1.000
_cell.length_b   1.000
_cell.length_c   1.000
_cell.angle_alpha   90.00
_cell.angle_beta   90.00
_cell.angle_gamma   90.00
#
_symmetry.space_group_name_H-M   'P 1'
#
loop_
_entity.id
_entity.type
_entity.pdbx_description
1 polymer ?
#
loop_
_entity_poly.entity_id
_entity_poly.type
_entity_poly.pdbx_seq_one_letter_code
_entity_poly.pdbx_strand_id
1 'polypeptide(L)'
;MKLFYYIIPFFLCFVHTAQGEENDTTNLRQVELDEVIIQSFKQRRDLRLEPLSASSVTGTAIENRNITGIKEFSSFIPNLFMPDYGSKLTSPVYIRGIGSKINSPSVGLYVDGIPYFEKSAFDFDFNEVDRIEVLRGPQGTLYGRNTMGGIINVYTKSPLKYEGTNIRLSNGNYGNRNYALSHYKKIGEKFGYAISGDFQNSDGYFTNLFTDKKADDMKSGSARIRLEWKPGKNLSLGLMSSFDRSNQGGYPYAVCDSATHTPGEVNYNDYSFYKRTLSTTGFSADYQGNGYSINSRTAFQYISDHQGIDQDFSPQSIYFARQDMKQRMFSEEVNIKSTTSGRYKWLFGA
;
A
#
# COMPACT_ATOMS: atom_id res chain seq x y z
N MET A 1 -19.86 48.49 -35.31
CA MET A 1 -19.75 47.57 -36.44
C MET A 1 -18.70 46.54 -36.05
N LYS A 2 -19.10 45.41 -35.43
CA LYS A 2 -18.20 44.35 -34.99
C LYS A 2 -18.57 43.08 -35.74
N LEU A 3 -17.64 42.59 -36.56
CA LEU A 3 -17.76 41.35 -37.32
C LEU A 3 -17.51 40.16 -36.40
N PHE A 4 -18.49 39.30 -36.23
CA PHE A 4 -18.34 37.99 -35.58
C PHE A 4 -17.97 36.96 -36.65
N TYR A 5 -16.78 36.35 -36.52
CA TYR A 5 -16.43 35.17 -37.31
C TYR A 5 -16.92 33.91 -36.60
N TYR A 6 -17.86 33.22 -37.23
CA TYR A 6 -18.26 31.86 -36.85
C TYR A 6 -17.27 30.87 -37.49
N ILE A 7 -16.56 30.12 -36.68
CA ILE A 7 -15.80 28.94 -37.12
C ILE A 7 -16.71 27.73 -36.92
N ILE A 8 -17.18 27.16 -38.04
CA ILE A 8 -17.89 25.88 -38.06
C ILE A 8 -16.86 24.78 -38.23
N PRO A 9 -16.71 23.80 -37.29
CA PRO A 9 -15.89 22.63 -37.53
C PRO A 9 -16.63 21.66 -38.46
N PHE A 10 -16.03 21.40 -39.60
CA PHE A 10 -16.48 20.41 -40.57
C PHE A 10 -16.20 19.00 -40.04
N PHE A 11 -17.24 18.30 -39.61
CA PHE A 11 -17.15 16.90 -39.17
C PHE A 11 -17.23 16.01 -40.41
N LEU A 12 -16.09 15.49 -40.86
CA LEU A 12 -16.01 14.47 -41.91
C LEU A 12 -16.36 13.11 -41.30
N CYS A 13 -17.57 12.62 -41.51
CA CYS A 13 -17.93 11.24 -41.23
C CYS A 13 -17.30 10.33 -42.31
N PHE A 14 -16.23 9.62 -41.93
CA PHE A 14 -15.78 8.47 -42.69
C PHE A 14 -16.66 7.27 -42.36
N VAL A 15 -17.54 6.92 -43.27
CA VAL A 15 -18.26 5.63 -43.23
C VAL A 15 -17.27 4.56 -43.71
N HIS A 16 -16.74 3.80 -42.79
CA HIS A 16 -16.03 2.57 -43.12
C HIS A 16 -17.08 1.44 -43.24
N THR A 17 -17.21 0.89 -44.42
CA THR A 17 -17.94 -0.37 -44.63
C THR A 17 -17.11 -1.49 -43.96
N ALA A 18 -17.60 -2.01 -42.84
CA ALA A 18 -17.06 -3.22 -42.25
C ALA A 18 -17.41 -4.41 -43.17
N GLN A 19 -16.42 -4.93 -43.89
CA GLN A 19 -16.49 -6.28 -44.43
C GLN A 19 -16.24 -7.24 -43.26
N GLY A 20 -17.24 -8.03 -42.90
CA GLY A 20 -17.10 -9.10 -41.96
C GLY A 20 -16.21 -10.20 -42.59
N GLU A 21 -14.98 -10.33 -42.11
CA GLU A 21 -14.20 -11.55 -42.28
C GLU A 21 -14.80 -12.62 -41.38
N GLU A 22 -15.27 -13.70 -41.99
CA GLU A 22 -15.61 -14.94 -41.30
C GLU A 22 -14.33 -15.48 -40.64
N ASN A 23 -14.06 -15.11 -39.42
CA ASN A 23 -12.92 -15.65 -38.67
C ASN A 23 -13.26 -17.07 -38.18
N ASP A 24 -12.55 -18.00 -38.74
CA ASP A 24 -12.47 -19.40 -38.38
C ASP A 24 -12.25 -19.55 -36.85
N THR A 25 -13.25 -20.08 -36.15
CA THR A 25 -13.33 -20.15 -34.67
C THR A 25 -12.50 -21.26 -34.05
N THR A 26 -11.47 -21.76 -34.77
CA THR A 26 -10.67 -22.93 -34.32
C THR A 26 -9.34 -22.58 -33.67
N ASN A 27 -8.92 -21.32 -33.61
CA ASN A 27 -7.73 -20.93 -32.85
C ASN A 27 -8.12 -20.46 -31.43
N LEU A 28 -8.51 -21.40 -30.58
CA LEU A 28 -8.48 -21.17 -29.13
C LEU A 28 -7.04 -20.81 -28.76
N ARG A 29 -6.78 -19.51 -28.58
CA ARG A 29 -5.51 -19.02 -28.06
C ARG A 29 -5.33 -19.61 -26.67
N GLN A 30 -4.56 -20.68 -26.57
CA GLN A 30 -4.19 -21.27 -25.30
C GLN A 30 -3.34 -20.24 -24.56
N VAL A 31 -3.95 -19.50 -23.63
CA VAL A 31 -3.24 -18.60 -22.74
C VAL A 31 -2.65 -19.48 -21.64
N GLU A 32 -1.38 -19.79 -21.73
CA GLU A 32 -0.65 -20.33 -20.59
C GLU A 32 -0.70 -19.28 -19.48
N LEU A 33 -1.43 -19.60 -18.41
CA LEU A 33 -1.44 -18.76 -17.21
C LEU A 33 -0.10 -18.94 -16.51
N ASP A 34 0.63 -17.86 -16.33
CA ASP A 34 1.86 -17.86 -15.57
C ASP A 34 1.64 -18.48 -14.18
N GLU A 35 2.59 -19.31 -13.75
CA GLU A 35 2.60 -19.91 -12.43
C GLU A 35 2.63 -18.84 -11.35
N VAL A 36 1.66 -18.87 -10.42
CA VAL A 36 1.62 -17.93 -9.30
C VAL A 36 2.62 -18.35 -8.24
N ILE A 37 3.80 -17.74 -8.27
CA ILE A 37 4.86 -17.96 -7.29
C ILE A 37 4.66 -17.01 -6.11
N ILE A 38 4.60 -17.54 -4.89
CA ILE A 38 4.55 -16.78 -3.65
C ILE A 38 5.83 -17.00 -2.82
N GLN A 39 6.13 -16.06 -1.92
CA GLN A 39 7.19 -16.22 -0.92
C GLN A 39 6.63 -16.83 0.37
N SER A 40 6.11 -18.05 0.30
CA SER A 40 5.71 -18.79 1.49
C SER A 40 6.91 -19.34 2.24
N PHE A 41 6.81 -19.42 3.57
CA PHE A 41 7.93 -19.87 4.42
C PHE A 41 9.27 -19.18 4.12
N LYS A 42 9.21 -17.88 3.70
CA LYS A 42 10.39 -17.12 3.26
C LYS A 42 11.18 -17.79 2.12
N GLN A 43 10.52 -18.68 1.36
CA GLN A 43 11.04 -19.37 0.17
C GLN A 43 10.08 -19.15 -1.00
N ARG A 44 10.63 -19.03 -2.21
CA ARG A 44 9.80 -18.97 -3.44
C ARG A 44 9.22 -20.35 -3.72
N ARG A 45 7.90 -20.46 -3.76
CA ARG A 45 7.18 -21.70 -4.02
C ARG A 45 5.94 -21.48 -4.86
N ASP A 46 5.52 -22.48 -5.60
CA ASP A 46 4.23 -22.50 -6.26
C ASP A 46 3.11 -22.49 -5.20
N LEU A 47 2.19 -21.55 -5.33
CA LEU A 47 1.02 -21.44 -4.45
C LEU A 47 0.19 -22.74 -4.42
N ARG A 48 0.13 -23.46 -5.54
CA ARG A 48 -0.65 -24.71 -5.65
C ARG A 48 -0.10 -25.85 -4.79
N LEU A 49 1.19 -25.80 -4.47
CA LEU A 49 1.86 -26.85 -3.69
C LEU A 49 1.94 -26.55 -2.20
N GLU A 50 1.51 -25.38 -1.77
CA GLU A 50 1.61 -24.95 -0.38
C GLU A 50 0.29 -25.14 0.36
N PRO A 51 0.31 -25.71 1.58
CA PRO A 51 -0.88 -25.85 2.42
C PRO A 51 -1.28 -24.50 3.08
N LEU A 52 -1.23 -23.43 2.32
CA LEU A 52 -1.50 -22.07 2.75
C LEU A 52 -2.65 -21.46 1.96
N SER A 53 -3.47 -20.70 2.65
CA SER A 53 -4.43 -19.84 1.98
C SER A 53 -3.79 -18.50 1.67
N ALA A 54 -3.42 -18.28 0.42
CA ALA A 54 -2.80 -17.04 -0.02
C ALA A 54 -3.50 -16.46 -1.24
N SER A 55 -3.29 -15.17 -1.47
CA SER A 55 -3.63 -14.46 -2.71
C SER A 55 -2.44 -13.65 -3.14
N SER A 56 -2.17 -13.62 -4.43
CA SER A 56 -1.15 -12.75 -5.03
C SER A 56 -1.79 -11.89 -6.11
N VAL A 57 -1.49 -10.60 -6.10
CA VAL A 57 -1.96 -9.63 -7.09
C VAL A 57 -0.74 -8.90 -7.66
N THR A 58 -0.61 -8.90 -8.98
CA THR A 58 0.50 -8.24 -9.67
C THR A 58 0.32 -6.73 -9.72
N GLY A 59 1.43 -5.99 -9.85
CA GLY A 59 1.41 -4.53 -10.01
C GLY A 59 0.58 -4.08 -11.22
N THR A 60 0.63 -4.79 -12.34
CA THR A 60 -0.20 -4.51 -13.52
C THR A 60 -1.70 -4.63 -13.19
N ALA A 61 -2.10 -5.62 -12.42
CA ALA A 61 -3.50 -5.77 -12.02
C ALA A 61 -3.94 -4.66 -11.04
N ILE A 62 -3.03 -4.18 -10.19
CA ILE A 62 -3.23 -3.04 -9.28
C ILE A 62 -3.40 -1.74 -10.10
N GLU A 63 -2.50 -1.49 -11.04
CA GLU A 63 -2.53 -0.32 -11.92
C GLU A 63 -3.81 -0.29 -12.78
N ASN A 64 -4.18 -1.41 -13.42
CA ASN A 64 -5.38 -1.51 -14.26
C ASN A 64 -6.69 -1.30 -13.50
N ARG A 65 -6.71 -1.54 -12.20
CA ARG A 65 -7.87 -1.33 -11.32
C ARG A 65 -7.83 0.00 -10.57
N ASN A 66 -6.81 0.82 -10.83
CA ASN A 66 -6.56 2.09 -10.15
C ASN A 66 -6.59 1.96 -8.61
N ILE A 67 -6.01 0.89 -8.09
CA ILE A 67 -5.87 0.67 -6.65
C ILE A 67 -4.69 1.51 -6.18
N THR A 68 -4.91 2.40 -5.22
CA THR A 68 -3.88 3.33 -4.74
C THR A 68 -3.32 2.97 -3.37
N GLY A 69 -4.02 2.16 -2.59
CA GLY A 69 -3.59 1.77 -1.26
C GLY A 69 -4.19 0.45 -0.76
N ILE A 70 -3.82 0.05 0.45
CA ILE A 70 -4.29 -1.21 1.07
C ILE A 70 -5.80 -1.20 1.29
N LYS A 71 -6.40 -0.04 1.53
CA LYS A 71 -7.83 0.09 1.77
C LYS A 71 -8.62 -0.34 0.53
N GLU A 72 -8.34 0.23 -0.64
CA GLU A 72 -8.98 -0.16 -1.90
C GLU A 72 -8.64 -1.61 -2.26
N PHE A 73 -7.39 -2.02 -2.03
CA PHE A 73 -6.91 -3.37 -2.24
C PHE A 73 -7.71 -4.41 -1.45
N SER A 74 -8.16 -4.05 -0.23
CA SER A 74 -8.94 -4.97 0.62
C SER A 74 -10.24 -5.43 -0.03
N SER A 75 -10.84 -4.64 -0.90
CA SER A 75 -12.08 -4.99 -1.61
C SER A 75 -11.91 -6.10 -2.66
N PHE A 76 -10.67 -6.36 -3.10
CA PHE A 76 -10.35 -7.38 -4.12
C PHE A 76 -9.82 -8.69 -3.53
N ILE A 77 -9.51 -8.72 -2.24
CA ILE A 77 -8.94 -9.90 -1.59
C ILE A 77 -9.98 -10.56 -0.68
N PRO A 78 -10.34 -11.83 -0.93
CA PRO A 78 -11.27 -12.53 -0.07
C PRO A 78 -10.80 -12.58 1.39
N ASN A 79 -11.70 -12.26 2.31
CA ASN A 79 -11.46 -12.27 3.76
C ASN A 79 -10.40 -11.26 4.26
N LEU A 80 -10.01 -10.28 3.45
CA LEU A 80 -9.28 -9.09 3.87
C LEU A 80 -10.27 -7.94 3.98
N PHE A 81 -10.27 -7.24 5.11
CA PHE A 81 -11.16 -6.13 5.35
C PHE A 81 -10.42 -5.00 6.07
N MET A 82 -10.51 -3.79 5.53
CA MET A 82 -9.93 -2.59 6.12
C MET A 82 -10.98 -1.47 6.13
N PRO A 83 -11.74 -1.35 7.23
CA PRO A 83 -12.73 -0.28 7.38
C PRO A 83 -12.05 1.06 7.57
N ASP A 84 -12.74 2.12 7.18
CA ASP A 84 -12.37 3.49 7.48
C ASP A 84 -13.15 4.01 8.67
N TYR A 85 -12.44 4.37 9.73
CA TYR A 85 -13.02 4.98 10.93
C TYR A 85 -12.61 6.47 11.06
N GLY A 86 -12.51 7.16 9.92
CA GLY A 86 -12.34 8.60 9.87
C GLY A 86 -10.90 9.10 10.04
N SER A 87 -9.92 8.21 10.20
CA SER A 87 -8.50 8.60 10.13
C SER A 87 -7.59 7.41 9.78
N LYS A 88 -6.40 7.70 9.28
CA LYS A 88 -5.38 6.67 9.01
C LYS A 88 -4.99 5.86 10.26
N LEU A 89 -4.98 6.49 11.43
CA LEU A 89 -4.70 5.81 12.70
C LEU A 89 -5.75 4.77 13.06
N THR A 90 -7.02 5.03 12.73
CA THR A 90 -8.15 4.22 13.16
C THR A 90 -8.64 3.22 12.12
N SER A 91 -7.86 2.99 11.06
CA SER A 91 -8.19 2.04 10.00
C SER A 91 -7.48 0.69 10.23
N PRO A 92 -8.08 -0.22 11.03
CA PRO A 92 -7.48 -1.52 11.33
C PRO A 92 -7.61 -2.47 10.14
N VAL A 93 -6.69 -3.43 10.05
CA VAL A 93 -6.74 -4.49 9.05
C VAL A 93 -7.20 -5.78 9.70
N TYR A 94 -8.17 -6.44 9.06
CA TYR A 94 -8.71 -7.74 9.47
C TYR A 94 -8.47 -8.78 8.39
N ILE A 95 -8.01 -9.96 8.78
CA ILE A 95 -8.00 -11.14 7.93
C ILE A 95 -8.82 -12.23 8.61
N ARG A 96 -9.85 -12.75 7.92
CA ARG A 96 -10.79 -13.74 8.48
C ARG A 96 -11.42 -13.29 9.81
N GLY A 97 -11.68 -12.00 9.94
CA GLY A 97 -12.24 -11.41 11.18
C GLY A 97 -11.22 -11.19 12.30
N ILE A 98 -9.97 -11.65 12.14
CA ILE A 98 -8.89 -11.41 13.11
C ILE A 98 -8.20 -10.10 12.78
N GLY A 99 -8.30 -9.15 13.68
CA GLY A 99 -7.72 -7.80 13.56
C GLY A 99 -7.73 -7.10 14.91
N SER A 100 -7.19 -5.89 14.97
CA SER A 100 -7.16 -5.09 16.19
C SER A 100 -7.48 -3.63 15.88
N LYS A 101 -8.57 -3.13 16.45
CA LYS A 101 -8.95 -1.70 16.37
C LYS A 101 -8.09 -0.85 17.29
N ILE A 102 -7.79 -1.38 18.47
CA ILE A 102 -7.00 -0.73 19.53
C ILE A 102 -5.74 -1.56 19.71
N ASN A 103 -4.65 -0.96 20.13
CA ASN A 103 -3.34 -1.58 20.32
C ASN A 103 -2.64 -2.00 19.01
N SER A 104 -1.64 -2.86 19.14
CA SER A 104 -0.82 -3.35 18.03
C SER A 104 -1.65 -4.13 17.00
N PRO A 105 -1.31 -4.06 15.72
CA PRO A 105 -2.02 -4.81 14.68
C PRO A 105 -1.90 -6.32 14.91
N SER A 106 -2.94 -7.07 14.48
CA SER A 106 -2.93 -8.54 14.47
C SER A 106 -2.60 -9.12 13.10
N VAL A 107 -2.45 -8.26 12.10
CA VAL A 107 -2.01 -8.58 10.74
C VAL A 107 -0.67 -7.88 10.51
N GLY A 108 0.32 -8.62 10.04
CA GLY A 108 1.65 -8.07 9.73
C GLY A 108 1.67 -7.40 8.36
N LEU A 109 2.35 -6.26 8.25
CA LEU A 109 2.70 -5.63 6.98
C LEU A 109 4.22 -5.69 6.81
N TYR A 110 4.64 -6.17 5.64
CA TYR A 110 6.04 -6.23 5.24
C TYR A 110 6.20 -5.56 3.88
N VAL A 111 7.15 -4.66 3.74
CA VAL A 111 7.52 -4.03 2.47
C VAL A 111 8.96 -4.41 2.15
N ASP A 112 9.18 -5.14 1.07
CA ASP A 112 10.48 -5.71 0.69
C ASP A 112 11.18 -6.51 1.80
N GLY A 113 10.38 -7.17 2.64
CA GLY A 113 10.83 -7.94 3.80
C GLY A 113 11.08 -7.13 5.07
N ILE A 114 10.85 -5.83 5.06
CA ILE A 114 10.94 -4.94 6.23
C ILE A 114 9.59 -4.88 6.92
N PRO A 115 9.50 -5.24 8.23
CA PRO A 115 8.24 -5.19 8.96
C PRO A 115 7.83 -3.76 9.30
N TYR A 116 6.53 -3.47 9.16
CA TYR A 116 5.89 -2.25 9.64
C TYR A 116 5.05 -2.60 10.87
N PHE A 117 5.39 -2.03 12.02
CA PHE A 117 4.85 -2.49 13.29
C PHE A 117 3.61 -1.72 13.76
N GLU A 118 3.40 -0.51 13.25
CA GLU A 118 2.28 0.32 13.64
C GLU A 118 1.16 0.30 12.58
N LYS A 119 -0.08 0.21 13.03
CA LYS A 119 -1.24 0.18 12.12
C LYS A 119 -1.39 1.46 11.30
N SER A 120 -1.00 2.61 11.84
CA SER A 120 -1.00 3.87 11.10
C SER A 120 -0.07 3.87 9.89
N ALA A 121 0.91 2.97 9.86
CA ALA A 121 1.82 2.79 8.73
C ALA A 121 1.26 1.88 7.62
N PHE A 122 0.08 1.27 7.82
CA PHE A 122 -0.55 0.37 6.84
C PHE A 122 -1.20 1.11 5.66
N ASP A 123 -1.44 2.39 5.78
CA ASP A 123 -1.94 3.21 4.69
C ASP A 123 -0.75 3.79 3.91
N PHE A 124 -0.24 3.00 2.98
CA PHE A 124 0.92 3.31 2.18
C PHE A 124 0.56 3.24 0.69
N ASP A 125 1.17 4.09 -0.12
CA ASP A 125 0.84 4.24 -1.53
C ASP A 125 1.46 3.13 -2.39
N PHE A 126 0.71 2.68 -3.41
CA PHE A 126 1.06 1.55 -4.28
C PHE A 126 1.74 1.94 -5.59
N ASN A 127 2.31 3.13 -5.70
CA ASN A 127 2.90 3.62 -6.95
C ASN A 127 4.04 2.78 -7.53
N GLU A 128 4.73 2.02 -6.69
CA GLU A 128 5.93 1.25 -7.07
C GLU A 128 5.76 -0.25 -6.90
N VAL A 129 4.54 -0.70 -6.70
CA VAL A 129 4.30 -2.11 -6.38
C VAL A 129 4.53 -2.99 -7.60
N ASP A 130 5.34 -4.02 -7.42
CA ASP A 130 5.52 -5.14 -8.35
C ASP A 130 4.43 -6.20 -8.13
N ARG A 131 4.20 -6.56 -6.87
CA ARG A 131 3.12 -7.46 -6.45
C ARG A 131 2.82 -7.34 -4.95
N ILE A 132 1.63 -7.77 -4.58
CA ILE A 132 1.22 -7.91 -3.17
C ILE A 132 0.80 -9.36 -2.95
N GLU A 133 1.29 -9.93 -1.86
CA GLU A 133 0.92 -11.27 -1.39
C GLU A 133 0.22 -11.16 -0.05
N VAL A 134 -0.95 -11.78 0.09
CA VAL A 134 -1.70 -11.86 1.34
C VAL A 134 -1.75 -13.32 1.78
N LEU A 135 -1.09 -13.64 2.89
CA LEU A 135 -1.13 -14.95 3.50
C LEU A 135 -2.13 -14.91 4.66
N ARG A 136 -3.15 -15.75 4.59
CA ARG A 136 -4.26 -15.78 5.54
C ARG A 136 -4.10 -16.89 6.55
N GLY A 137 -4.12 -16.54 7.82
CA GLY A 137 -3.92 -17.43 8.96
C GLY A 137 -2.61 -17.14 9.70
N PRO A 138 -2.42 -17.72 10.88
CA PRO A 138 -1.28 -17.43 11.75
C PRO A 138 0.07 -17.68 11.07
N GLN A 139 0.97 -16.71 11.16
CA GLN A 139 2.34 -16.75 10.61
C GLN A 139 3.41 -16.48 11.66
N GLY A 140 3.07 -16.57 12.95
CA GLY A 140 3.93 -16.15 14.06
C GLY A 140 5.28 -16.86 14.16
N THR A 141 5.36 -18.12 13.73
CA THR A 141 6.60 -18.92 13.76
C THR A 141 7.68 -18.41 12.81
N LEU A 142 7.30 -17.74 11.72
CA LEU A 142 8.23 -17.28 10.68
C LEU A 142 8.38 -15.75 10.63
N TYR A 143 7.34 -15.05 11.03
CA TYR A 143 7.25 -13.60 10.91
C TYR A 143 7.16 -12.89 12.26
N GLY A 144 7.06 -13.65 13.36
CA GLY A 144 7.04 -13.11 14.71
C GLY A 144 5.74 -12.40 15.09
N ARG A 145 5.86 -11.27 15.76
CA ARG A 145 4.73 -10.53 16.32
C ARG A 145 3.76 -9.97 15.26
N ASN A 146 2.55 -9.65 15.67
CA ASN A 146 1.53 -8.99 14.86
C ASN A 146 1.03 -9.82 13.65
N THR A 147 1.12 -11.15 13.71
CA THR A 147 0.83 -12.03 12.56
C THR A 147 -0.17 -13.14 12.87
N MET A 148 -1.07 -12.90 13.84
CA MET A 148 -2.13 -13.84 14.23
C MET A 148 -3.19 -14.05 13.13
N GLY A 149 -3.63 -12.97 12.48
CA GLY A 149 -4.61 -13.01 11.39
C GLY A 149 -3.99 -13.39 10.05
N GLY A 150 -2.73 -13.06 9.87
CA GLY A 150 -1.99 -13.25 8.62
C GLY A 150 -0.97 -12.15 8.37
N ILE A 151 -0.47 -12.09 7.15
CA ILE A 151 0.48 -11.09 6.71
C ILE A 151 0.13 -10.54 5.32
N ILE A 152 0.53 -9.30 5.08
CA ILE A 152 0.52 -8.64 3.79
C ILE A 152 1.98 -8.36 3.43
N ASN A 153 2.47 -8.97 2.37
CA ASN A 153 3.78 -8.74 1.81
C ASN A 153 3.66 -7.88 0.56
N VAL A 154 4.27 -6.72 0.57
CA VAL A 154 4.38 -5.80 -0.57
C VAL A 154 5.79 -5.88 -1.13
N TYR A 155 5.90 -6.14 -2.41
CA TYR A 155 7.16 -6.13 -3.14
C TYR A 155 7.17 -4.96 -4.10
N THR A 156 8.21 -4.13 -4.03
CA THR A 156 8.34 -3.00 -4.93
C THR A 156 9.17 -3.37 -6.16
N LYS A 157 8.99 -2.61 -7.25
CA LYS A 157 9.71 -2.82 -8.52
C LYS A 157 11.21 -2.67 -8.30
N SER A 158 11.99 -3.65 -8.75
CA SER A 158 13.45 -3.64 -8.65
C SER A 158 14.07 -2.79 -9.76
N PRO A 159 14.94 -1.81 -9.46
CA PRO A 159 15.62 -1.00 -10.47
C PRO A 159 16.64 -1.76 -11.31
N LEU A 160 16.97 -3.01 -10.95
CA LEU A 160 17.78 -3.90 -11.80
C LEU A 160 16.95 -4.62 -12.86
N LYS A 161 15.62 -4.63 -12.73
CA LYS A 161 14.68 -5.30 -13.63
C LYS A 161 13.82 -4.33 -14.43
N TYR A 162 13.52 -3.16 -13.86
CA TYR A 162 12.67 -2.13 -14.46
C TYR A 162 13.52 -0.90 -14.78
N GLU A 163 13.28 -0.33 -15.94
CA GLU A 163 13.86 0.96 -16.34
C GLU A 163 12.74 1.86 -16.89
N GLY A 164 12.89 3.15 -16.71
CA GLY A 164 11.96 4.14 -17.24
C GLY A 164 11.39 5.08 -16.19
N THR A 165 10.51 5.94 -16.65
CA THR A 165 9.80 6.91 -15.82
C THR A 165 8.31 6.66 -15.93
N ASN A 166 7.63 6.60 -14.81
CA ASN A 166 6.17 6.50 -14.73
C ASN A 166 5.63 7.76 -14.07
N ILE A 167 4.65 8.39 -14.71
CA ILE A 167 3.95 9.57 -14.21
C ILE A 167 2.46 9.22 -14.14
N ARG A 168 1.85 9.41 -12.97
CA ARG A 168 0.41 9.25 -12.77
C ARG A 168 -0.17 10.59 -12.28
N LEU A 169 -1.17 11.08 -12.99
CA LEU A 169 -1.91 12.29 -12.65
C LEU A 169 -3.40 11.91 -12.60
N SER A 170 -4.02 12.08 -11.45
CA SER A 170 -5.42 11.79 -11.25
C SER A 170 -6.11 12.97 -10.57
N ASN A 171 -7.28 13.35 -11.09
CA ASN A 171 -8.15 14.35 -10.51
C ASN A 171 -9.57 13.78 -10.44
N GLY A 172 -10.26 14.05 -9.36
CA GLY A 172 -11.60 13.53 -9.11
C GLY A 172 -12.48 14.52 -8.36
N ASN A 173 -13.68 14.09 -8.04
CA ASN A 173 -14.63 14.86 -7.24
C ASN A 173 -14.06 15.13 -5.84
N TYR A 174 -14.63 16.10 -5.15
CA TYR A 174 -14.23 16.53 -3.80
C TYR A 174 -12.78 17.02 -3.72
N GLY A 175 -12.27 17.63 -4.80
CA GLY A 175 -10.90 18.10 -4.88
C GLY A 175 -9.84 17.00 -4.79
N ASN A 176 -10.23 15.75 -5.07
CA ASN A 176 -9.30 14.62 -5.02
C ASN A 176 -8.26 14.76 -6.15
N ARG A 177 -6.99 14.83 -5.74
CA ARG A 177 -5.83 14.96 -6.63
C ARG A 177 -4.77 13.97 -6.15
N ASN A 178 -4.31 13.13 -7.05
CA ASN A 178 -3.24 12.18 -6.79
C ASN A 178 -2.21 12.30 -7.91
N TYR A 179 -1.00 12.75 -7.56
CA TYR A 179 0.11 12.94 -8.48
C TYR A 179 1.28 12.09 -8.02
N ALA A 180 1.75 11.23 -8.88
CA ALA A 180 2.87 10.36 -8.57
C ALA A 180 3.89 10.33 -9.71
N LEU A 181 5.15 10.24 -9.34
CA LEU A 181 6.29 10.10 -10.23
C LEU A 181 7.18 8.99 -9.71
N SER A 182 7.62 8.11 -10.59
CA SER A 182 8.69 7.15 -10.29
C SER A 182 9.66 7.04 -11.46
N HIS A 183 10.95 6.95 -11.15
CA HIS A 183 12.02 6.79 -12.12
C HIS A 183 12.95 5.67 -11.70
N TYR A 184 13.19 4.74 -12.64
CA TYR A 184 14.03 3.56 -12.45
C TYR A 184 15.16 3.60 -13.46
N LYS A 185 16.39 3.39 -13.00
CA LYS A 185 17.56 3.35 -13.86
C LYS A 185 18.51 2.23 -13.43
N LYS A 186 18.91 1.43 -14.39
CA LYS A 186 19.99 0.46 -14.27
C LYS A 186 21.27 1.08 -14.79
N ILE A 187 22.37 0.96 -14.05
CA ILE A 187 23.70 1.42 -14.42
C ILE A 187 24.61 0.21 -14.57
N GLY A 188 24.93 -0.11 -15.82
CA GLY A 188 25.58 -1.37 -16.12
C GLY A 188 24.73 -2.56 -15.70
N GLU A 189 25.35 -3.72 -15.44
CA GLU A 189 24.64 -4.94 -15.06
C GLU A 189 24.51 -5.13 -13.54
N LYS A 190 25.16 -4.28 -12.75
CA LYS A 190 25.37 -4.55 -11.31
C LYS A 190 24.69 -3.55 -10.38
N PHE A 191 24.37 -2.36 -10.85
CA PHE A 191 23.79 -1.32 -10.00
C PHE A 191 22.51 -0.77 -10.59
N GLY A 192 21.53 -0.51 -9.74
CA GLY A 192 20.30 0.18 -10.12
C GLY A 192 19.81 1.09 -9.00
N TYR A 193 19.11 2.14 -9.39
CA TYR A 193 18.42 3.02 -8.45
C TYR A 193 16.98 3.28 -8.91
N ALA A 194 16.12 3.49 -7.94
CA ALA A 194 14.78 4.02 -8.14
C ALA A 194 14.55 5.20 -7.22
N ILE A 195 13.88 6.22 -7.73
CA ILE A 195 13.43 7.39 -6.97
C ILE A 195 11.96 7.58 -7.28
N SER A 196 11.15 7.76 -6.26
CA SER A 196 9.73 8.05 -6.41
C SER A 196 9.24 9.07 -5.43
N GLY A 197 8.10 9.64 -5.76
CA GLY A 197 7.35 10.51 -4.87
C GLY A 197 5.89 10.55 -5.29
N ASP A 198 5.03 10.81 -4.32
CA ASP A 198 3.62 11.03 -4.53
C ASP A 198 3.11 12.22 -3.71
N PHE A 199 2.03 12.77 -4.18
CA PHE A 199 1.28 13.81 -3.49
C PHE A 199 -0.21 13.51 -3.64
N GLN A 200 -0.92 13.52 -2.53
CA GLN A 200 -2.36 13.34 -2.48
C GLN A 200 -3.01 14.51 -1.78
N ASN A 201 -4.12 14.98 -2.32
CA ASN A 201 -4.97 16.00 -1.72
C ASN A 201 -6.43 15.62 -1.91
N SER A 202 -7.23 15.85 -0.88
CA SER A 202 -8.69 15.79 -0.94
C SER A 202 -9.24 16.97 -0.15
N ASP A 203 -10.23 17.66 -0.69
CA ASP A 203 -10.90 18.76 0.02
C ASP A 203 -11.88 18.24 1.09
N GLY A 204 -12.18 16.92 1.08
CA GLY A 204 -13.08 16.26 2.00
C GLY A 204 -14.52 16.16 1.51
N TYR A 205 -15.22 15.18 2.05
CA TYR A 205 -16.61 14.86 1.71
C TYR A 205 -17.60 15.49 2.70
N PHE A 206 -17.34 15.31 4.00
CA PHE A 206 -18.24 15.74 5.07
C PHE A 206 -18.04 17.21 5.40
N THR A 207 -19.14 17.97 5.48
CA THR A 207 -19.13 19.37 5.97
C THR A 207 -19.51 19.38 7.42
N ASN A 208 -18.70 20.01 8.27
CA ASN A 208 -19.05 20.28 9.66
C ASN A 208 -19.92 21.53 9.71
N LEU A 209 -21.17 21.39 10.16
CA LEU A 209 -22.17 22.46 10.16
C LEU A 209 -21.79 23.60 11.11
N PHE A 210 -21.07 23.33 12.20
CA PHE A 210 -20.66 24.35 13.15
C PHE A 210 -19.63 25.31 12.55
N THR A 211 -18.67 24.75 11.80
CA THR A 211 -17.53 25.52 11.26
C THR A 211 -17.71 25.93 9.82
N ASP A 212 -18.70 25.38 9.13
CA ASP A 212 -18.92 25.49 7.66
C ASP A 212 -17.66 25.10 6.84
N LYS A 213 -16.88 24.13 7.36
CA LYS A 213 -15.67 23.60 6.74
C LYS A 213 -15.74 22.09 6.57
N LYS A 214 -14.91 21.58 5.68
CA LYS A 214 -14.76 20.14 5.54
C LYS A 214 -14.07 19.56 6.78
N ALA A 215 -14.61 18.43 7.25
CA ALA A 215 -14.11 17.75 8.44
C ALA A 215 -13.03 16.72 8.13
N ASP A 216 -12.98 16.21 6.88
CA ASP A 216 -12.17 15.10 6.43
C ASP A 216 -11.23 15.46 5.28
N ASP A 217 -10.82 16.71 5.18
CA ASP A 217 -9.79 17.15 4.24
C ASP A 217 -8.47 16.41 4.47
N MET A 218 -7.71 16.18 3.40
CA MET A 218 -6.46 15.43 3.49
C MET A 218 -5.39 16.02 2.57
N LYS A 219 -4.17 16.10 3.10
CA LYS A 219 -2.95 16.33 2.34
C LYS A 219 -1.88 15.33 2.78
N SER A 220 -1.33 14.58 1.85
CA SER A 220 -0.21 13.68 2.13
C SER A 220 0.79 13.72 1.00
N GLY A 221 2.01 13.35 1.32
CA GLY A 221 3.06 13.17 0.33
C GLY A 221 4.11 12.23 0.84
N SER A 222 4.68 11.46 -0.07
CA SER A 222 5.77 10.56 0.21
C SER A 222 6.91 10.71 -0.78
N ALA A 223 8.09 10.30 -0.34
CA ALA A 223 9.27 10.16 -1.18
C ALA A 223 10.00 8.88 -0.81
N ARG A 224 10.54 8.18 -1.81
CA ARG A 224 11.31 6.96 -1.62
C ARG A 224 12.50 6.92 -2.54
N ILE A 225 13.60 6.37 -2.03
CA ILE A 225 14.77 5.98 -2.80
C ILE A 225 15.07 4.50 -2.54
N ARG A 226 15.40 3.77 -3.60
CA ARG A 226 15.84 2.38 -3.55
C ARG A 226 17.11 2.22 -4.38
N LEU A 227 18.12 1.63 -3.78
CA LEU A 227 19.39 1.29 -4.42
C LEU A 227 19.57 -0.22 -4.37
N GLU A 228 19.97 -0.81 -5.48
CA GLU A 228 20.33 -2.23 -5.56
C GLU A 228 21.70 -2.38 -6.19
N TRP A 229 22.54 -3.19 -5.55
CA TRP A 229 23.88 -3.47 -6.03
C TRP A 229 24.20 -4.96 -5.98
N LYS A 230 24.68 -5.50 -7.11
CA LYS A 230 25.16 -6.87 -7.26
C LYS A 230 26.65 -6.87 -7.54
N PRO A 231 27.52 -6.78 -6.52
CA PRO A 231 28.98 -6.73 -6.73
C PRO A 231 29.51 -7.99 -7.41
N GLY A 232 28.86 -9.13 -7.20
CA GLY A 232 29.20 -10.42 -7.79
C GLY A 232 27.96 -11.23 -8.10
N LYS A 233 28.16 -12.49 -8.55
CA LYS A 233 27.05 -13.39 -8.90
C LYS A 233 26.24 -13.84 -7.69
N ASN A 234 26.88 -13.90 -6.52
CA ASN A 234 26.34 -14.53 -5.32
C ASN A 234 25.82 -13.55 -4.27
N LEU A 235 26.12 -12.26 -4.40
CA LEU A 235 25.76 -11.23 -3.42
C LEU A 235 24.90 -10.16 -4.06
N SER A 236 23.78 -9.85 -3.38
CA SER A 236 22.91 -8.73 -3.73
C SER A 236 22.71 -7.88 -2.47
N LEU A 237 22.96 -6.59 -2.59
CA LEU A 237 22.79 -5.60 -1.53
C LEU A 237 21.70 -4.63 -1.94
N GLY A 238 20.88 -4.21 -0.99
CA GLY A 238 19.83 -3.22 -1.21
C GLY A 238 19.79 -2.22 -0.07
N LEU A 239 19.53 -0.97 -0.42
CA LEU A 239 19.20 0.10 0.51
C LEU A 239 17.88 0.74 0.07
N MET A 240 16.95 0.88 1.00
CA MET A 240 15.70 1.57 0.81
C MET A 240 15.55 2.63 1.89
N SER A 241 15.16 3.84 1.51
CA SER A 241 14.75 4.88 2.45
C SER A 241 13.48 5.53 1.96
N SER A 242 12.52 5.72 2.86
CA SER A 242 11.24 6.37 2.57
C SER A 242 10.89 7.37 3.65
N PHE A 243 10.21 8.41 3.22
CA PHE A 243 9.64 9.44 4.08
C PHE A 243 8.20 9.70 3.66
N ASP A 244 7.27 9.71 4.61
CA ASP A 244 5.87 10.01 4.42
C ASP A 244 5.42 11.06 5.43
N ARG A 245 4.63 12.01 4.96
CA ARG A 245 3.96 12.99 5.81
C ARG A 245 2.50 13.12 5.41
N SER A 246 1.61 12.95 6.38
CA SER A 246 0.17 13.08 6.21
C SER A 246 -0.39 14.10 7.19
N ASN A 247 -1.29 14.93 6.71
CA ASN A 247 -2.11 15.86 7.50
C ASN A 247 -3.53 15.74 7.00
N GLN A 248 -4.44 15.34 7.88
CA GLN A 248 -5.85 15.22 7.54
C GLN A 248 -6.71 15.80 8.66
N GLY A 249 -7.84 16.39 8.28
CA GLY A 249 -8.99 16.49 9.11
C GLY A 249 -9.44 15.06 9.45
N GLY A 250 -10.09 14.87 10.55
CA GLY A 250 -10.42 13.50 10.93
C GLY A 250 -11.68 13.42 11.73
N TYR A 251 -12.16 12.18 11.81
CA TYR A 251 -13.27 11.84 12.68
C TYR A 251 -14.54 12.63 12.35
N PRO A 252 -15.05 12.56 11.09
CA PRO A 252 -16.32 13.19 10.71
C PRO A 252 -17.48 12.40 11.32
N TYR A 253 -17.48 12.30 12.64
CA TYR A 253 -18.47 11.57 13.42
C TYR A 253 -19.65 12.48 13.74
N ALA A 254 -20.80 11.87 13.91
CA ALA A 254 -22.02 12.55 14.31
C ALA A 254 -22.71 11.75 15.42
N VAL A 255 -23.44 12.44 16.28
CA VAL A 255 -24.25 11.81 17.31
C VAL A 255 -25.39 11.04 16.62
N CYS A 256 -25.58 9.79 17.01
CA CYS A 256 -26.69 8.98 16.51
C CYS A 256 -27.97 9.31 17.28
N ASP A 257 -29.06 9.53 16.55
CA ASP A 257 -30.38 9.62 17.17
C ASP A 257 -30.77 8.25 17.72
N SER A 258 -30.96 8.16 19.04
CA SER A 258 -31.28 6.92 19.72
C SER A 258 -32.67 6.36 19.40
N ALA A 259 -33.62 7.20 18.95
CA ALA A 259 -34.98 6.79 18.62
C ALA A 259 -35.09 6.24 17.18
N THR A 260 -34.40 6.88 16.24
CA THR A 260 -34.46 6.54 14.81
C THR A 260 -33.29 5.66 14.37
N HIS A 261 -32.25 5.50 15.19
CA HIS A 261 -30.99 4.83 14.86
C HIS A 261 -30.31 5.39 13.61
N THR A 262 -30.58 6.66 13.26
CA THR A 262 -29.96 7.34 12.13
C THR A 262 -28.79 8.21 12.61
N PRO A 263 -27.65 8.23 11.87
CA PRO A 263 -26.59 9.17 12.18
C PRO A 263 -27.07 10.61 11.90
N GLY A 264 -26.77 11.52 12.81
CA GLY A 264 -26.95 12.93 12.60
C GLY A 264 -25.93 13.52 11.61
N GLU A 265 -25.93 14.84 11.51
CA GLU A 265 -24.94 15.55 10.71
C GLU A 265 -23.68 15.85 11.53
N VAL A 266 -22.54 15.98 10.87
CA VAL A 266 -21.29 16.38 11.52
C VAL A 266 -21.42 17.83 12.00
N ASN A 267 -21.43 18.03 13.33
CA ASN A 267 -21.71 19.33 13.94
C ASN A 267 -21.00 19.46 15.28
N TYR A 268 -19.70 19.75 15.26
CA TYR A 268 -18.88 19.89 16.47
C TYR A 268 -17.98 21.13 16.37
N ASN A 269 -17.62 21.69 17.55
CA ASN A 269 -16.92 22.97 17.65
C ASN A 269 -15.40 22.84 17.53
N ASP A 270 -14.79 21.77 18.05
CA ASP A 270 -13.34 21.62 18.10
C ASP A 270 -12.82 20.89 16.88
N TYR A 271 -11.78 21.44 16.21
CA TYR A 271 -11.21 20.85 15.00
C TYR A 271 -10.52 19.52 15.28
N SER A 272 -11.10 18.45 14.77
CA SER A 272 -10.53 17.10 14.83
C SER A 272 -9.53 16.89 13.72
N PHE A 273 -8.37 16.33 14.05
CA PHE A 273 -7.28 16.14 13.09
C PHE A 273 -6.43 14.91 13.39
N TYR A 274 -5.75 14.45 12.34
CA TYR A 274 -4.67 13.47 12.44
C TYR A 274 -3.47 13.90 11.58
N LYS A 275 -2.29 13.90 12.18
CA LYS A 275 -1.01 14.23 11.50
C LYS A 275 -0.02 13.14 11.77
N ARG A 276 0.66 12.68 10.72
CA ARG A 276 1.68 11.64 10.80
C ARG A 276 2.95 12.07 10.08
N THR A 277 4.09 11.68 10.64
CA THR A 277 5.37 11.60 9.97
C THR A 277 5.91 10.20 10.15
N LEU A 278 6.22 9.52 9.05
CA LEU A 278 6.81 8.17 9.02
C LEU A 278 8.10 8.22 8.21
N SER A 279 9.17 7.71 8.76
CA SER A 279 10.44 7.50 8.05
C SER A 279 10.90 6.07 8.26
N THR A 280 11.25 5.40 7.17
CA THR A 280 11.76 4.03 7.19
C THR A 280 13.03 3.96 6.37
N THR A 281 14.10 3.43 6.97
CA THR A 281 15.34 3.11 6.24
C THR A 281 15.65 1.65 6.48
N GLY A 282 15.87 0.90 5.40
CA GLY A 282 16.15 -0.53 5.44
C GLY A 282 17.34 -0.90 4.58
N PHE A 283 18.14 -1.80 5.10
CA PHE A 283 19.26 -2.44 4.40
C PHE A 283 18.97 -3.92 4.21
N SER A 284 19.25 -4.44 3.02
CA SER A 284 19.10 -5.85 2.70
C SER A 284 20.39 -6.43 2.16
N ALA A 285 20.72 -7.64 2.58
CA ALA A 285 21.84 -8.41 2.06
C ALA A 285 21.37 -9.84 1.76
N ASP A 286 21.52 -10.29 0.51
CA ASP A 286 21.16 -11.62 0.06
C ASP A 286 22.40 -12.30 -0.53
N TYR A 287 22.84 -13.37 0.12
CA TYR A 287 23.98 -14.17 -0.34
C TYR A 287 23.52 -15.57 -0.76
N GLN A 288 23.94 -15.99 -1.92
CA GLN A 288 23.67 -17.31 -2.48
C GLN A 288 24.93 -18.16 -2.43
N GLY A 289 24.97 -19.09 -1.48
CA GLY A 289 26.04 -20.09 -1.36
C GLY A 289 25.77 -21.34 -2.18
N ASN A 290 26.66 -22.32 -2.10
CA ASN A 290 26.46 -23.62 -2.70
C ASN A 290 25.56 -24.49 -1.80
N GLY A 291 24.28 -24.63 -2.19
CA GLY A 291 23.30 -25.40 -1.44
C GLY A 291 22.61 -24.65 -0.31
N TYR A 292 22.91 -23.38 -0.09
CA TYR A 292 22.26 -22.55 0.91
C TYR A 292 22.17 -21.09 0.48
N SER A 293 21.30 -20.32 1.14
CA SER A 293 21.26 -18.85 1.02
C SER A 293 21.16 -18.20 2.39
N ILE A 294 21.73 -17.00 2.50
CA ILE A 294 21.66 -16.15 3.69
C ILE A 294 20.93 -14.86 3.28
N ASN A 295 19.94 -14.48 4.05
CA ASN A 295 19.21 -13.24 3.85
C ASN A 295 19.25 -12.44 5.16
N SER A 296 19.67 -11.18 5.11
CA SER A 296 19.63 -10.25 6.23
C SER A 296 18.77 -9.04 5.86
N ARG A 297 17.97 -8.58 6.82
CA ARG A 297 17.10 -7.39 6.72
C ARG A 297 17.24 -6.57 7.99
N THR A 298 17.90 -5.45 7.88
CA THR A 298 18.07 -4.48 8.97
C THR A 298 17.20 -3.28 8.68
N ALA A 299 16.40 -2.81 9.61
CA ALA A 299 15.60 -1.60 9.40
C ALA A 299 15.52 -0.72 10.64
N PHE A 300 15.43 0.57 10.38
CA PHE A 300 15.10 1.58 11.35
C PHE A 300 13.85 2.34 10.90
N GLN A 301 12.88 2.48 11.81
CA GLN A 301 11.66 3.25 11.59
C GLN A 301 11.48 4.30 12.66
N TYR A 302 11.04 5.47 12.24
CA TYR A 302 10.57 6.55 13.10
C TYR A 302 9.15 6.91 12.70
N ILE A 303 8.24 6.91 13.68
CA ILE A 303 6.87 7.38 13.50
C ILE A 303 6.54 8.42 14.54
N SER A 304 5.87 9.47 14.12
CA SER A 304 5.32 10.52 14.98
C SER A 304 3.90 10.81 14.54
N ASP A 305 2.96 10.47 15.42
CA ASP A 305 1.53 10.66 15.26
C ASP A 305 1.03 11.71 16.23
N HIS A 306 0.19 12.61 15.72
CA HIS A 306 -0.52 13.63 16.50
C HIS A 306 -1.99 13.58 16.11
N GLN A 307 -2.87 13.38 17.07
CA GLN A 307 -4.30 13.43 16.84
C GLN A 307 -4.98 14.33 17.87
N GLY A 308 -6.05 14.99 17.42
CA GLY A 308 -7.01 15.68 18.25
C GLY A 308 -8.41 15.25 17.84
N ILE A 309 -9.27 14.96 18.78
CA ILE A 309 -10.64 14.52 18.55
C ILE A 309 -11.57 15.29 19.46
N ASP A 310 -12.56 15.92 18.87
CA ASP A 310 -13.77 16.33 19.59
C ASP A 310 -14.54 15.07 19.95
N GLN A 311 -14.55 14.71 21.24
CA GLN A 311 -15.09 13.42 21.71
C GLN A 311 -16.58 13.49 22.03
N ASP A 312 -17.14 14.67 22.19
CA ASP A 312 -18.56 14.83 22.41
C ASP A 312 -19.34 15.01 21.10
N PHE A 313 -18.64 15.29 19.99
CA PHE A 313 -19.19 15.45 18.64
C PHE A 313 -20.37 16.44 18.60
N SER A 314 -20.32 17.49 19.42
CA SER A 314 -21.37 18.48 19.56
C SER A 314 -20.85 19.92 19.39
N PRO A 315 -21.73 20.91 19.21
CA PRO A 315 -21.37 22.33 19.22
C PRO A 315 -20.87 22.87 20.57
N GLN A 316 -20.91 22.06 21.62
CA GLN A 316 -20.51 22.45 22.97
C GLN A 316 -19.09 21.98 23.25
N SER A 317 -18.26 22.81 23.86
CA SER A 317 -16.91 22.43 24.28
C SER A 317 -16.94 21.68 25.61
N ILE A 318 -17.17 20.35 25.53
CA ILE A 318 -17.28 19.49 26.72
C ILE A 318 -15.99 18.66 26.86
N TYR A 319 -15.57 17.99 25.81
CA TYR A 319 -14.44 17.07 25.90
C TYR A 319 -13.65 16.96 24.59
N PHE A 320 -12.40 17.41 24.62
CA PHE A 320 -11.45 17.26 23.51
C PHE A 320 -10.30 16.34 23.93
N ALA A 321 -10.10 15.26 23.20
CA ALA A 321 -9.01 14.33 23.43
C ALA A 321 -7.82 14.62 22.49
N ARG A 322 -6.63 14.74 23.06
CA ARG A 322 -5.39 14.85 22.30
C ARG A 322 -4.46 13.70 22.65
N GLN A 323 -3.86 13.13 21.63
CA GLN A 323 -2.86 12.07 21.77
C GLN A 323 -1.67 12.34 20.86
N ASP A 324 -0.49 12.31 21.43
CA ASP A 324 0.79 12.43 20.74
C ASP A 324 1.57 11.12 20.95
N MET A 325 2.05 10.51 19.88
CA MET A 325 2.85 9.29 19.91
C MET A 325 4.13 9.49 19.11
N LYS A 326 5.26 9.11 19.70
CA LYS A 326 6.54 9.04 18.99
C LYS A 326 7.17 7.69 19.26
N GLN A 327 7.55 7.00 18.20
CA GLN A 327 8.12 5.68 18.31
C GLN A 327 9.35 5.55 17.41
N ARG A 328 10.38 4.90 17.93
CA ARG A 328 11.57 4.49 17.18
C ARG A 328 11.67 2.98 17.27
N MET A 329 11.87 2.35 16.14
CA MET A 329 11.96 0.90 16.05
C MET A 329 13.20 0.52 15.27
N PHE A 330 13.92 -0.43 15.81
CA PHE A 330 15.00 -1.13 15.13
C PHE A 330 14.59 -2.58 14.95
N SER A 331 14.82 -3.13 13.78
CA SER A 331 14.59 -4.54 13.51
C SER A 331 15.78 -5.13 12.75
N GLU A 332 16.16 -6.33 13.12
CA GLU A 332 17.13 -7.14 12.41
C GLU A 332 16.54 -8.53 12.24
N GLU A 333 16.69 -9.08 11.05
CA GLU A 333 16.31 -10.44 10.75
C GLU A 333 17.38 -11.08 9.89
N VAL A 334 17.87 -12.23 10.32
CA VAL A 334 18.82 -13.06 9.56
C VAL A 334 18.22 -14.43 9.35
N ASN A 335 18.17 -14.87 8.10
CA ASN A 335 17.68 -16.19 7.73
C ASN A 335 18.74 -16.93 6.93
N ILE A 336 18.98 -18.18 7.30
CA ILE A 336 19.81 -19.12 6.54
C ILE A 336 18.93 -20.28 6.14
N LYS A 337 18.90 -20.62 4.86
CA LYS A 337 18.02 -21.67 4.32
C LYS A 337 18.68 -22.53 3.25
N SER A 338 18.24 -23.78 3.15
CA SER A 338 18.67 -24.68 2.09
C SER A 338 18.12 -24.23 0.73
N THR A 339 18.96 -24.34 -0.31
CA THR A 339 18.58 -24.10 -1.72
C THR A 339 18.69 -25.34 -2.60
N THR A 340 19.04 -26.48 -2.00
CA THR A 340 19.13 -27.77 -2.70
C THR A 340 17.75 -28.32 -3.01
N SER A 341 17.62 -29.07 -4.10
CA SER A 341 16.42 -29.83 -4.48
C SER A 341 16.22 -31.11 -3.65
N GLY A 342 17.07 -31.33 -2.64
CA GLY A 342 17.03 -32.52 -1.80
C GLY A 342 15.72 -32.70 -1.01
N ARG A 343 15.52 -33.93 -0.51
CA ARG A 343 14.35 -34.31 0.28
C ARG A 343 14.18 -33.47 1.55
N TYR A 344 15.28 -33.00 2.16
CA TYR A 344 15.28 -32.21 3.38
C TYR A 344 15.51 -30.73 3.04
N LYS A 345 14.51 -29.92 3.40
CA LYS A 345 14.60 -28.46 3.32
C LYS A 345 14.62 -27.91 4.73
N TRP A 346 15.55 -27.04 5.03
CA TRP A 346 15.71 -26.44 6.35
C TRP A 346 15.80 -24.92 6.25
N LEU A 347 15.37 -24.25 7.31
CA LEU A 347 15.44 -22.79 7.49
C LEU A 347 15.73 -22.54 8.96
N PHE A 348 16.73 -21.70 9.21
CA PHE A 348 17.05 -21.15 10.53
C PHE A 348 16.96 -19.64 10.43
N GLY A 349 16.36 -18.99 11.44
CA GLY A 349 16.19 -17.53 11.49
C GLY A 349 16.29 -17.00 12.90
N ALA A 350 16.79 -15.78 13.01
CA ALA A 350 16.85 -15.00 14.23
C ALA A 350 16.45 -13.55 13.92
#